data_b71f3868219419adf521b011003444fa
#
_entry.id   b71f3868219419adf521b011003444fa
#
_cell.length_a   1.000
_cell.length_b   1.000
_cell.length_c   1.000
_cell.angle_alpha   90.00
_cell.angle_beta   90.00
_cell.angle_gamma   90.00
#
_symmetry.space_group_name_H-M   'P 1'
#
loop_
_entity.id
_entity.type
_entity.pdbx_description
1 polymer ?
#
loop_
_entity_poly.entity_id
_entity_poly.type
_entity_poly.pdbx_seq_one_letter_code
_entity_poly.pdbx_strand_id
1 'polypeptide(L)'
;MNKFGKYFIFLGIILVIFSFSLLIYNNLKDYQAGKSSKEVLKIIEEDDKQINENIITNVNNLTNKEEKVININNNNYIGTIEIPSLNLKLPIMSDFTYDKLNISPCRYFGSIETKDLVICGHAYRTHFKYLANLEQGDLVIITDFYNNTYIYEVLEIEILKPTDIEEMLSGEFDLTLYTCTSDSKNRITVRCNLISE
;
A
#
# COMPACT_ATOMS: atom_id res chain seq x y z
N MET A 1 -31.90 -30.01 -33.41
CA MET A 1 -31.44 -29.34 -32.18
C MET A 1 -32.63 -28.60 -31.58
N ASN A 2 -33.09 -29.05 -30.40
CA ASN A 2 -34.29 -28.49 -29.76
C ASN A 2 -34.11 -27.01 -29.43
N LYS A 3 -35.18 -26.22 -29.52
CA LYS A 3 -35.14 -24.78 -29.23
C LYS A 3 -34.50 -24.51 -27.88
N PHE A 4 -34.77 -25.30 -26.85
CA PHE A 4 -34.14 -25.23 -25.53
C PHE A 4 -32.62 -25.36 -25.58
N GLY A 5 -32.05 -26.25 -26.38
CA GLY A 5 -30.59 -26.40 -26.49
C GLY A 5 -29.89 -25.14 -27.02
N LYS A 6 -30.54 -24.42 -27.95
CA LYS A 6 -30.00 -23.15 -28.45
C LYS A 6 -29.98 -22.08 -27.39
N TYR A 7 -31.00 -21.99 -26.52
CA TYR A 7 -31.02 -21.04 -25.40
C TYR A 7 -29.92 -21.32 -24.38
N PHE A 8 -29.66 -22.62 -24.06
CA PHE A 8 -28.56 -22.95 -23.13
C PHE A 8 -27.20 -22.63 -23.72
N ILE A 9 -26.98 -22.84 -25.01
CA ILE A 9 -25.72 -22.45 -25.66
C ILE A 9 -25.55 -20.95 -25.64
N PHE A 10 -26.60 -20.18 -25.95
CA PHE A 10 -26.56 -18.71 -25.93
C PHE A 10 -26.31 -18.17 -24.52
N LEU A 11 -26.98 -18.72 -23.51
CA LEU A 11 -26.75 -18.38 -22.11
C LEU A 11 -25.29 -18.67 -21.68
N GLY A 12 -24.76 -19.83 -22.08
CA GLY A 12 -23.37 -20.22 -21.81
C GLY A 12 -22.36 -19.22 -22.41
N ILE A 13 -22.59 -18.78 -23.66
CA ILE A 13 -21.74 -17.79 -24.31
C ILE A 13 -21.80 -16.45 -23.58
N ILE A 14 -22.97 -15.99 -23.13
CA ILE A 14 -23.12 -14.77 -22.37
C ILE A 14 -22.32 -14.85 -21.05
N LEU A 15 -22.41 -15.97 -20.31
CA LEU A 15 -21.68 -16.15 -19.06
C LEU A 15 -20.16 -16.14 -19.26
N VAL A 16 -19.69 -16.73 -20.37
CA VAL A 16 -18.27 -16.72 -20.72
C VAL A 16 -17.80 -15.29 -21.01
N ILE A 17 -18.55 -14.54 -21.86
CA ILE A 17 -18.23 -13.14 -22.17
C ILE A 17 -18.21 -12.29 -20.90
N PHE A 18 -19.20 -12.46 -20.02
CA PHE A 18 -19.27 -11.75 -18.75
C PHE A 18 -18.07 -12.06 -17.84
N SER A 19 -17.67 -13.33 -17.74
CA SER A 19 -16.48 -13.74 -16.98
C SER A 19 -15.20 -13.09 -17.52
N PHE A 20 -14.98 -13.08 -18.83
CA PHE A 20 -13.83 -12.39 -19.44
C PHE A 20 -13.87 -10.90 -19.21
N SER A 21 -15.04 -10.27 -19.26
CA SER A 21 -15.20 -8.83 -18.98
C SER A 21 -14.77 -8.48 -17.55
N LEU A 22 -15.12 -9.30 -16.56
CA LEU A 22 -14.68 -9.12 -15.16
C LEU A 22 -13.16 -9.26 -15.01
N LEU A 23 -12.55 -10.24 -15.69
CA LEU A 23 -11.09 -10.42 -15.65
C LEU A 23 -10.36 -9.20 -16.23
N ILE A 24 -10.85 -8.69 -17.37
CA ILE A 24 -10.28 -7.50 -18.01
C ILE A 24 -10.46 -6.29 -17.09
N TYR A 25 -11.63 -6.10 -16.50
CA TYR A 25 -11.91 -4.99 -15.58
C TYR A 25 -10.95 -5.00 -14.37
N ASN A 26 -10.75 -6.16 -13.73
CA ASN A 26 -9.85 -6.29 -12.60
C ASN A 26 -8.39 -6.01 -12.98
N ASN A 27 -7.94 -6.51 -14.14
CA ASN A 27 -6.59 -6.23 -14.64
C ASN A 27 -6.38 -4.75 -14.97
N LEU A 28 -7.40 -4.07 -15.51
CA LEU A 28 -7.33 -2.63 -15.79
C LEU A 28 -7.23 -1.81 -14.50
N LYS A 29 -7.98 -2.18 -13.46
CA LYS A 29 -7.90 -1.53 -12.14
C LYS A 29 -6.51 -1.67 -11.52
N ASP A 30 -5.95 -2.89 -11.52
CA ASP A 30 -4.59 -3.15 -11.04
C ASP A 30 -3.54 -2.32 -11.81
N TYR A 31 -3.64 -2.31 -13.14
CA TYR A 31 -2.76 -1.51 -13.99
C TYR A 31 -2.86 0.00 -13.72
N GLN A 32 -4.09 0.52 -13.57
CA GLN A 32 -4.32 1.94 -13.27
C GLN A 32 -3.71 2.33 -11.91
N ALA A 33 -3.92 1.51 -10.88
CA ALA A 33 -3.36 1.72 -9.55
C ALA A 33 -1.82 1.77 -9.59
N GLY A 34 -1.19 0.79 -10.25
CA GLY A 34 0.26 0.79 -10.41
C GLY A 34 0.81 1.98 -11.21
N LYS A 35 0.08 2.42 -12.24
CA LYS A 35 0.45 3.61 -13.01
C LYS A 35 0.38 4.87 -12.14
N SER A 36 -0.70 5.05 -11.39
CA SER A 36 -0.89 6.21 -10.51
C SER A 36 0.18 6.28 -9.42
N SER A 37 0.47 5.16 -8.76
CA SER A 37 1.55 5.10 -7.75
C SER A 37 2.92 5.44 -8.34
N LYS A 38 3.25 4.92 -9.53
CA LYS A 38 4.53 5.23 -10.21
C LYS A 38 4.65 6.69 -10.61
N GLU A 39 3.56 7.30 -11.06
CA GLU A 39 3.54 8.72 -11.42
C GLU A 39 3.81 9.60 -10.19
N VAL A 40 3.19 9.28 -9.07
CA VAL A 40 3.43 9.97 -7.79
C VAL A 40 4.87 9.76 -7.31
N LEU A 41 5.40 8.53 -7.34
CA LEU A 41 6.79 8.26 -6.98
C LEU A 41 7.77 9.09 -7.82
N LYS A 42 7.52 9.20 -9.13
CA LYS A 42 8.37 10.00 -10.02
C LYS A 42 8.39 11.47 -9.60
N ILE A 43 7.24 12.05 -9.23
CA ILE A 43 7.15 13.42 -8.75
C ILE A 43 7.93 13.58 -7.45
N ILE A 44 7.78 12.65 -6.50
CA ILE A 44 8.54 12.66 -5.23
C ILE A 44 10.04 12.61 -5.49
N GLU A 45 10.51 11.71 -6.35
CA GLU A 45 11.94 11.55 -6.67
C GLU A 45 12.52 12.74 -7.46
N GLU A 46 11.72 13.46 -8.24
CA GLU A 46 12.11 14.69 -8.93
C GLU A 46 12.23 15.86 -7.96
N ASP A 47 11.30 16.00 -7.01
CA ASP A 47 11.35 17.03 -5.96
C ASP A 47 12.55 16.82 -5.02
N ASP A 48 12.85 15.59 -4.63
CA ASP A 48 14.02 15.28 -3.79
C ASP A 48 15.35 15.69 -4.47
N LYS A 49 15.45 15.56 -5.79
CA LYS A 49 16.64 16.01 -6.54
C LYS A 49 16.80 17.52 -6.54
N GLN A 50 15.69 18.26 -6.68
CA GLN A 50 15.70 19.73 -6.65
C GLN A 50 15.98 20.30 -5.26
N ILE A 51 15.48 19.62 -4.22
CA ILE A 51 15.70 20.00 -2.83
C ILE A 51 17.18 19.79 -2.46
N ASN A 52 17.78 18.67 -2.84
CA ASN A 52 19.20 18.39 -2.60
C ASN A 52 20.15 19.39 -3.28
N GLU A 53 19.80 19.94 -4.42
CA GLU A 53 20.57 21.03 -5.05
C GLU A 53 20.45 22.38 -4.33
N ASN A 54 19.32 22.61 -3.60
CA ASN A 54 19.04 23.87 -2.92
C ASN A 54 19.39 23.87 -1.41
N ILE A 55 19.52 22.69 -0.75
CA ILE A 55 19.78 22.56 0.70
C ILE A 55 21.23 22.90 1.09
N ILE A 56 22.17 23.04 0.17
CA ILE A 56 23.54 23.50 0.48
C ILE A 56 23.55 24.93 1.12
N THR A 57 22.43 25.64 1.12
CA THR A 57 22.40 27.05 1.57
C THR A 57 21.62 27.38 2.83
N ASN A 58 20.87 26.48 3.48
CA ASN A 58 20.13 26.84 4.69
C ASN A 58 19.92 25.69 5.69
N VAL A 59 20.96 25.39 6.46
CA VAL A 59 20.81 24.60 7.71
C VAL A 59 20.60 25.59 8.86
N ASN A 60 19.36 25.83 9.25
CA ASN A 60 18.99 26.31 10.59
C ASN A 60 17.46 26.41 10.70
N ASN A 61 16.81 25.36 11.20
CA ASN A 61 15.63 25.42 12.07
C ASN A 61 15.18 24.01 12.42
N LEU A 62 15.83 23.45 13.43
CA LEU A 62 15.45 22.21 14.09
C LEU A 62 14.72 22.57 15.39
N THR A 63 13.40 22.57 15.41
CA THR A 63 12.59 22.27 16.62
C THR A 63 11.11 22.34 16.24
N ASN A 64 10.55 21.23 16.00
CA ASN A 64 9.18 20.69 16.05
C ASN A 64 9.04 19.72 14.88
N LYS A 65 9.22 18.44 15.15
CA LYS A 65 8.99 17.37 14.17
C LYS A 65 7.49 17.14 14.00
N GLU A 66 6.79 18.11 13.40
CA GLU A 66 5.50 17.78 12.81
C GLU A 66 5.74 16.95 11.55
N GLU A 67 4.97 15.85 11.38
CA GLU A 67 5.03 15.01 10.19
C GLU A 67 4.84 15.86 8.92
N LYS A 68 5.81 15.84 8.03
CA LYS A 68 5.72 16.57 6.76
C LYS A 68 4.79 15.85 5.80
N VAL A 69 3.75 16.55 5.36
CA VAL A 69 2.78 16.05 4.39
C VAL A 69 2.92 16.82 3.09
N ILE A 70 3.01 16.11 1.96
CA ILE A 70 3.08 16.73 0.62
C ILE A 70 1.78 16.44 -0.13
N ASN A 71 1.21 17.48 -0.76
CA ASN A 71 0.04 17.34 -1.61
C ASN A 71 0.44 17.15 -3.07
N ILE A 72 0.05 16.02 -3.66
CA ILE A 72 0.25 15.70 -5.08
C ILE A 72 -1.10 15.31 -5.67
N ASN A 73 -1.55 16.00 -6.70
CA ASN A 73 -2.82 15.72 -7.39
C ASN A 73 -4.03 15.65 -6.44
N ASN A 74 -4.14 16.61 -5.50
CA ASN A 74 -5.17 16.68 -4.45
C ASN A 74 -5.18 15.52 -3.45
N ASN A 75 -4.11 14.74 -3.37
CA ASN A 75 -3.91 13.71 -2.36
C ASN A 75 -2.72 14.05 -1.49
N ASN A 76 -2.85 13.80 -0.19
CA ASN A 76 -1.79 14.03 0.78
C ASN A 76 -0.99 12.75 0.99
N TYR A 77 0.33 12.87 0.98
CA TYR A 77 1.28 11.78 1.19
C TYR A 77 2.19 12.07 2.38
N ILE A 78 2.66 11.03 3.07
CA ILE A 78 3.53 11.11 4.25
C ILE A 78 4.93 10.55 3.99
N GLY A 79 5.16 9.91 2.86
CA GLY A 79 6.44 9.30 2.51
C GLY A 79 6.29 8.17 1.51
N THR A 80 7.28 7.29 1.48
CA THR A 80 7.31 6.09 0.64
C THR A 80 7.57 4.85 1.47
N ILE A 81 7.03 3.71 1.03
CA ILE A 81 7.33 2.38 1.55
C ILE A 81 8.06 1.57 0.49
N GLU A 82 9.14 0.90 0.89
CA GLU A 82 9.87 -0.04 0.05
C GLU A 82 9.96 -1.41 0.74
N ILE A 83 9.70 -2.47 -0.02
CA ILE A 83 9.82 -3.87 0.43
C ILE A 83 10.73 -4.58 -0.57
N PRO A 84 12.04 -4.66 -0.30
CA PRO A 84 13.03 -5.15 -1.27
C PRO A 84 12.78 -6.59 -1.73
N SER A 85 12.39 -7.49 -0.84
CA SER A 85 12.12 -8.90 -1.17
C SER A 85 10.94 -9.07 -2.15
N LEU A 86 10.01 -8.09 -2.21
CA LEU A 86 8.91 -8.06 -3.15
C LEU A 86 9.19 -7.17 -4.37
N ASN A 87 10.37 -6.52 -4.44
CA ASN A 87 10.69 -5.50 -5.44
C ASN A 87 9.57 -4.44 -5.57
N LEU A 88 9.08 -3.98 -4.42
CA LEU A 88 7.95 -3.08 -4.29
C LEU A 88 8.38 -1.75 -3.69
N LYS A 89 8.05 -0.63 -4.37
CA LYS A 89 8.17 0.73 -3.83
C LYS A 89 6.91 1.50 -4.16
N LEU A 90 6.30 2.12 -3.15
CA LEU A 90 5.01 2.82 -3.27
C LEU A 90 5.00 4.09 -2.42
N PRO A 91 4.28 5.15 -2.83
CA PRO A 91 4.01 6.28 -1.95
C PRO A 91 2.97 5.86 -0.90
N ILE A 92 2.99 6.52 0.27
CA ILE A 92 2.04 6.27 1.36
C ILE A 92 1.13 7.49 1.49
N MET A 93 -0.18 7.30 1.33
CA MET A 93 -1.16 8.36 1.59
C MET A 93 -1.35 8.62 3.08
N SER A 94 -1.59 9.88 3.45
CA SER A 94 -1.70 10.32 4.83
C SER A 94 -2.93 9.79 5.57
N ASP A 95 -3.98 9.44 4.84
CA ASP A 95 -5.25 8.99 5.39
C ASP A 95 -5.96 8.00 4.45
N PHE A 96 -6.82 7.19 5.05
CA PHE A 96 -7.53 6.13 4.35
C PHE A 96 -8.90 6.59 3.85
N THR A 97 -9.16 6.32 2.56
CA THR A 97 -10.50 6.15 1.98
C THR A 97 -10.44 5.06 0.91
N TYR A 98 -11.58 4.45 0.56
CA TYR A 98 -11.61 3.43 -0.51
C TYR A 98 -11.16 3.99 -1.87
N ASP A 99 -11.45 5.26 -2.16
CA ASP A 99 -11.01 5.90 -3.41
C ASP A 99 -9.49 6.10 -3.43
N LYS A 100 -8.91 6.54 -2.32
CA LYS A 100 -7.45 6.69 -2.16
C LYS A 100 -6.73 5.35 -2.24
N LEU A 101 -7.30 4.31 -1.65
CA LEU A 101 -6.73 2.98 -1.68
C LEU A 101 -6.62 2.41 -3.12
N ASN A 102 -7.45 2.87 -4.05
CA ASN A 102 -7.31 2.54 -5.48
C ASN A 102 -6.09 3.17 -6.14
N ILE A 103 -5.47 4.16 -5.50
CA ILE A 103 -4.31 4.90 -6.03
C ILE A 103 -3.02 4.40 -5.39
N SER A 104 -2.99 4.27 -4.05
CA SER A 104 -1.80 3.90 -3.29
C SER A 104 -2.16 3.33 -1.92
N PRO A 105 -1.24 2.62 -1.23
CA PRO A 105 -1.40 2.30 0.18
C PRO A 105 -1.63 3.55 1.02
N CYS A 106 -2.45 3.40 2.06
CA CYS A 106 -2.89 4.49 2.92
C CYS A 106 -2.52 4.20 4.38
N ARG A 107 -2.14 5.23 5.12
CA ARG A 107 -2.14 5.14 6.57
C ARG A 107 -3.56 4.92 7.05
N TYR A 108 -3.76 3.85 7.79
CA TYR A 108 -5.03 3.50 8.39
C TYR A 108 -5.12 4.01 9.83
N PHE A 109 -4.01 3.94 10.57
CA PHE A 109 -3.92 4.34 11.97
C PHE A 109 -2.47 4.68 12.35
N GLY A 110 -2.30 5.41 13.45
CA GLY A 110 -1.01 5.67 14.09
C GLY A 110 -0.04 6.50 13.29
N SER A 111 1.22 6.50 13.74
CA SER A 111 2.33 7.20 13.11
C SER A 111 3.67 6.51 13.39
N ILE A 112 4.72 6.93 12.70
CA ILE A 112 6.08 6.48 12.98
C ILE A 112 6.50 6.89 14.41
N GLU A 113 6.13 8.11 14.83
CA GLU A 113 6.50 8.65 16.15
C GLU A 113 5.83 7.89 17.30
N THR A 114 4.55 7.50 17.12
CA THR A 114 3.81 6.76 18.16
C THR A 114 4.11 5.26 18.15
N LYS A 115 4.90 4.79 17.17
CA LYS A 115 5.30 3.39 17.01
C LYS A 115 4.12 2.42 16.96
N ASP A 116 3.10 2.80 16.24
CA ASP A 116 1.87 2.04 16.04
C ASP A 116 1.29 2.23 14.64
N LEU A 117 2.18 2.50 13.67
CA LEU A 117 1.77 2.81 12.31
C LEU A 117 1.12 1.61 11.63
N VAL A 118 -0.10 1.78 11.15
CA VAL A 118 -0.83 0.78 10.37
C VAL A 118 -1.07 1.29 8.95
N ILE A 119 -0.57 0.56 7.96
CA ILE A 119 -0.72 0.87 6.54
C ILE A 119 -1.54 -0.20 5.86
N CYS A 120 -2.61 0.20 5.18
CA CYS A 120 -3.43 -0.69 4.36
C CYS A 120 -3.16 -0.48 2.87
N GLY A 121 -3.27 -1.57 2.11
CA GLY A 121 -3.18 -1.55 0.66
C GLY A 121 -4.14 -2.53 0.01
N HIS A 122 -4.58 -2.25 -1.22
CA HIS A 122 -5.35 -3.23 -2.00
C HIS A 122 -4.51 -4.47 -2.36
N ALA A 123 -5.17 -5.62 -2.50
CA ALA A 123 -4.58 -6.85 -3.01
C ALA A 123 -4.33 -6.79 -4.54
N TYR A 124 -3.88 -5.64 -5.05
CA TYR A 124 -3.40 -5.50 -6.42
C TYR A 124 -1.97 -6.03 -6.55
N ARG A 125 -1.61 -6.57 -7.73
CA ARG A 125 -0.25 -7.06 -8.02
C ARG A 125 0.80 -5.96 -7.87
N THR A 126 0.39 -4.73 -8.14
CA THR A 126 1.20 -3.52 -8.07
C THR A 126 1.21 -2.89 -6.68
N HIS A 127 0.41 -3.41 -5.75
CA HIS A 127 0.34 -2.98 -4.35
C HIS A 127 0.67 -4.14 -3.41
N PHE A 128 -0.23 -4.49 -2.47
CA PHE A 128 0.04 -5.40 -1.35
C PHE A 128 -0.35 -6.86 -1.58
N LYS A 129 -0.65 -7.27 -2.82
CA LYS A 129 -1.06 -8.65 -3.13
C LYS A 129 -0.09 -9.70 -2.61
N TYR A 130 1.19 -9.40 -2.64
CA TYR A 130 2.24 -10.37 -2.33
C TYR A 130 2.77 -10.28 -0.88
N LEU A 131 2.09 -9.55 0.02
CA LEU A 131 2.46 -9.50 1.43
C LEU A 131 2.53 -10.89 2.08
N ALA A 132 1.69 -11.82 1.64
CA ALA A 132 1.73 -13.21 2.12
C ALA A 132 3.01 -13.98 1.76
N ASN A 133 3.83 -13.44 0.85
CA ASN A 133 5.10 -14.07 0.45
C ASN A 133 6.29 -13.57 1.27
N LEU A 134 6.07 -12.62 2.17
CA LEU A 134 7.10 -12.16 3.10
C LEU A 134 7.43 -13.27 4.09
N GLU A 135 8.64 -13.26 4.58
CA GLU A 135 9.13 -14.17 5.61
C GLU A 135 9.65 -13.37 6.80
N GLN A 136 9.74 -14.01 7.96
CA GLN A 136 10.39 -13.42 9.13
C GLN A 136 11.83 -13.02 8.79
N GLY A 137 12.23 -11.80 9.15
CA GLY A 137 13.54 -11.24 8.81
C GLY A 137 13.57 -10.41 7.53
N ASP A 138 12.50 -10.43 6.72
CA ASP A 138 12.38 -9.51 5.57
C ASP A 138 12.32 -8.05 6.04
N LEU A 139 12.80 -7.13 5.21
CA LEU A 139 12.86 -5.72 5.54
C LEU A 139 11.71 -4.94 4.90
N VAL A 140 11.18 -4.00 5.67
CA VAL A 140 10.28 -2.95 5.21
C VAL A 140 10.93 -1.60 5.52
N ILE A 141 11.06 -0.75 4.51
CA ILE A 141 11.75 0.53 4.62
C ILE A 141 10.73 1.64 4.37
N ILE A 142 10.59 2.57 5.32
CA ILE A 142 9.77 3.77 5.15
C ILE A 142 10.71 4.97 5.09
N THR A 143 10.52 5.84 4.10
CA THR A 143 11.24 7.11 3.99
C THR A 143 10.22 8.25 4.05
N ASP A 144 10.37 9.15 5.01
CA ASP A 144 9.54 10.33 5.15
C ASP A 144 9.99 11.47 4.21
N PHE A 145 9.26 12.58 4.20
CA PHE A 145 9.62 13.73 3.36
C PHE A 145 10.68 14.66 3.97
N TYR A 146 11.28 14.28 5.08
CA TYR A 146 12.54 14.86 5.57
C TYR A 146 13.75 14.00 5.19
N ASN A 147 13.53 12.93 4.39
CA ASN A 147 14.53 11.92 4.01
C ASN A 147 15.06 11.10 5.20
N ASN A 148 14.33 11.05 6.32
CA ASN A 148 14.61 10.08 7.36
C ASN A 148 14.16 8.69 6.87
N THR A 149 15.00 7.69 7.11
CA THR A 149 14.74 6.31 6.69
C THR A 149 14.56 5.43 7.91
N TYR A 150 13.42 4.77 8.01
CA TYR A 150 13.02 3.88 9.09
C TYR A 150 13.02 2.46 8.56
N ILE A 151 13.86 1.59 9.12
CA ILE A 151 14.00 0.19 8.70
C ILE A 151 13.31 -0.70 9.72
N TYR A 152 12.34 -1.46 9.24
CA TYR A 152 11.57 -2.41 10.03
C TYR A 152 11.90 -3.83 9.59
N GLU A 153 11.89 -4.77 10.52
CA GLU A 153 12.02 -6.20 10.28
C GLU A 153 10.67 -6.89 10.47
N VAL A 154 10.31 -7.75 9.54
CA VAL A 154 9.11 -8.60 9.64
C VAL A 154 9.30 -9.63 10.74
N LEU A 155 8.41 -9.64 11.72
CA LEU A 155 8.42 -10.59 12.83
C LEU A 155 7.48 -11.76 12.57
N GLU A 156 6.26 -11.46 12.12
CA GLU A 156 5.26 -12.49 11.86
C GLU A 156 4.25 -12.06 10.81
N ILE A 157 3.59 -13.04 10.23
CA ILE A 157 2.51 -12.86 9.26
C ILE A 157 1.32 -13.68 9.75
N GLU A 158 0.19 -13.02 9.91
CA GLU A 158 -1.03 -13.64 10.41
C GLU A 158 -2.23 -13.33 9.53
N ILE A 159 -3.33 -14.03 9.78
CA ILE A 159 -4.60 -13.82 9.09
C ILE A 159 -5.64 -13.39 10.12
N LEU A 160 -6.09 -12.14 10.03
CA LEU A 160 -7.13 -11.58 10.88
C LEU A 160 -8.47 -11.52 10.15
N LYS A 161 -9.56 -11.58 10.92
CA LYS A 161 -10.90 -11.30 10.40
C LYS A 161 -11.07 -9.77 10.22
N PRO A 162 -11.97 -9.33 9.36
CA PRO A 162 -12.27 -7.89 9.22
C PRO A 162 -12.82 -7.24 10.49
N THR A 163 -13.30 -8.04 11.45
CA THR A 163 -13.84 -7.61 12.74
C THR A 163 -12.81 -7.51 13.85
N ASP A 164 -11.62 -8.08 13.66
CA ASP A 164 -10.55 -8.15 14.66
C ASP A 164 -9.75 -6.83 14.64
N ILE A 165 -10.46 -5.71 14.92
CA ILE A 165 -9.90 -4.37 14.81
C ILE A 165 -8.93 -4.09 15.96
N GLU A 166 -9.20 -4.57 17.15
CA GLU A 166 -8.34 -4.41 18.32
C GLU A 166 -6.98 -5.07 18.07
N GLU A 167 -6.96 -6.28 17.55
CA GLU A 167 -5.74 -7.00 17.18
C GLU A 167 -5.00 -6.29 16.03
N MET A 168 -5.75 -5.76 15.04
CA MET A 168 -5.16 -5.00 13.94
C MET A 168 -4.43 -3.76 14.42
N LEU A 169 -4.96 -3.08 15.43
CA LEU A 169 -4.45 -1.83 16.00
C LEU A 169 -3.61 -2.05 17.26
N SER A 170 -3.30 -3.30 17.62
CA SER A 170 -2.51 -3.58 18.81
C SER A 170 -1.15 -2.86 18.74
N GLY A 171 -0.82 -2.03 19.73
CA GLY A 171 0.43 -1.26 19.81
C GLY A 171 1.64 -2.10 20.19
N GLU A 172 1.61 -3.43 19.99
CA GLU A 172 2.73 -4.34 20.26
C GLU A 172 3.79 -4.30 19.16
N PHE A 173 3.43 -3.78 17.98
CA PHE A 173 4.29 -3.70 16.80
C PHE A 173 4.42 -2.27 16.32
N ASP A 174 5.64 -1.85 16.00
CA ASP A 174 5.93 -0.49 15.54
C ASP A 174 5.31 -0.19 14.15
N LEU A 175 5.15 -1.23 13.31
CA LEU A 175 4.53 -1.15 11.99
C LEU A 175 3.69 -2.38 11.70
N THR A 176 2.48 -2.14 11.20
CA THR A 176 1.58 -3.18 10.67
C THR A 176 1.22 -2.87 9.22
N LEU A 177 1.43 -3.85 8.33
CA LEU A 177 0.93 -3.79 6.95
C LEU A 177 -0.21 -4.76 6.77
N TYR A 178 -1.29 -4.36 6.09
CA TYR A 178 -2.34 -5.33 5.79
C TYR A 178 -2.99 -5.15 4.42
N THR A 179 -3.53 -6.25 3.92
CA THR A 179 -4.33 -6.32 2.69
C THR A 179 -5.42 -7.38 2.81
N CYS A 180 -6.37 -7.38 1.87
CA CYS A 180 -7.38 -8.43 1.80
C CYS A 180 -6.78 -9.75 1.31
N THR A 181 -7.29 -10.89 1.84
CA THR A 181 -7.07 -12.21 1.22
C THR A 181 -7.70 -12.27 -0.18
N SER A 182 -7.31 -13.24 -1.00
CA SER A 182 -7.81 -13.39 -2.39
C SER A 182 -9.33 -13.54 -2.47
N ASP A 183 -9.96 -14.11 -1.44
CA ASP A 183 -11.41 -14.25 -1.31
C ASP A 183 -12.08 -13.06 -0.61
N SER A 184 -11.29 -12.06 -0.22
CA SER A 184 -11.69 -10.83 0.50
C SER A 184 -12.35 -11.07 1.87
N LYS A 185 -12.32 -12.29 2.42
CA LYS A 185 -12.96 -12.63 3.69
C LYS A 185 -12.13 -12.24 4.89
N ASN A 186 -10.80 -12.26 4.74
CA ASN A 186 -9.85 -11.99 5.82
C ASN A 186 -8.84 -10.93 5.41
N ARG A 187 -7.90 -10.64 6.33
CA ARG A 187 -6.78 -9.74 6.14
C ARG A 187 -5.48 -10.51 6.33
N ILE A 188 -4.59 -10.43 5.34
CA ILE A 188 -3.18 -10.79 5.51
C ILE A 188 -2.55 -9.62 6.23
N THR A 189 -1.99 -9.88 7.41
CA THR A 189 -1.42 -8.88 8.31
C THR A 189 0.04 -9.21 8.54
N VAL A 190 0.92 -8.26 8.28
CA VAL A 190 2.37 -8.37 8.49
C VAL A 190 2.76 -7.48 9.65
N ARG A 191 3.40 -8.03 10.67
CA ARG A 191 3.83 -7.34 11.89
C ARG A 191 5.33 -7.09 11.84
N CYS A 192 5.73 -5.86 12.07
CA CYS A 192 7.13 -5.46 11.97
C CYS A 192 7.53 -4.59 13.16
N ASN A 193 8.80 -4.70 13.57
CA ASN A 193 9.40 -3.79 14.53
C ASN A 193 10.56 -3.01 13.93
N LEU A 194 10.73 -1.79 14.41
CA LEU A 194 11.79 -0.88 14.01
C LEU A 194 13.16 -1.41 14.47
N ILE A 195 14.12 -1.51 13.55
CA ILE A 195 15.47 -1.96 13.83
C ILE A 195 16.53 -0.87 13.60
N SER A 196 16.21 0.18 12.81
CA SER A 196 17.10 1.33 12.57
C SER A 196 16.32 2.57 12.10
N GLU A 197 16.81 3.74 12.46
CA GLU A 197 16.39 5.08 12.03
C GLU A 197 17.54 5.81 11.31
#